data_cb042ed9885a4ede6a4a6943c458e5bf
#
_entry.id   cb042ed9885a4ede6a4a6943c458e5bf
#
_cell.length_a   1.000
_cell.length_b   1.000
_cell.length_c   1.000
_cell.angle_alpha   90.00
_cell.angle_beta   90.00
_cell.angle_gamma   90.00
#
_symmetry.space_group_name_H-M   'P 1'
#
loop_
_entity.id
_entity.type
_entity.pdbx_description
1 polymer ?
#
loop_
_entity_poly.entity_id
_entity_poly.type
_entity_poly.pdbx_seq_one_letter_code
_entity_poly.pdbx_strand_id
1 'polypeptide(L)'
;SALPRKALLEDKLFDGVRASIYHTSESRLLLELSTQERTHTMVIDRDWQEVQSDVLMDDPSDFFFINRLVMIVYGVAIAPHHMLKIHASVTELEGNALLFLGTSGTGKSTHSRLWRKFVPGATLLNDDEPILRIMEDGEVRVFGCPWSGSTPCYRNASAHVTALVH
;
A
#
# COMPACT_ATOMS: atom_id res chain seq x y z
N SER A 1 12.32 -25.11 20.04
CA SER A 1 13.16 -23.96 19.59
C SER A 1 12.98 -23.83 18.10
N ALA A 2 12.37 -22.74 17.65
CA ALA A 2 12.23 -22.48 16.22
C ALA A 2 13.61 -22.26 15.60
N LEU A 3 13.89 -22.94 14.49
CA LEU A 3 15.09 -22.71 13.69
C LEU A 3 15.17 -21.23 13.29
N PRO A 4 16.37 -20.63 13.22
CA PRO A 4 16.53 -19.27 12.79
C PRO A 4 16.00 -19.13 11.34
N ARG A 5 14.92 -18.38 11.18
CA ARG A 5 14.33 -18.11 9.88
C ARG A 5 15.14 -16.97 9.23
N LYS A 6 15.63 -17.21 8.01
CA LYS A 6 16.22 -16.13 7.23
C LYS A 6 15.09 -15.32 6.62
N ALA A 7 15.02 -14.04 6.93
CA ALA A 7 14.06 -13.14 6.29
C ALA A 7 14.34 -13.06 4.78
N LEU A 8 13.29 -13.11 3.96
CA LEU A 8 13.34 -12.81 2.53
C LEU A 8 13.48 -11.30 2.31
N LEU A 9 12.74 -10.55 3.12
CA LEU A 9 12.74 -9.10 3.16
C LEU A 9 12.63 -8.66 4.61
N GLU A 10 13.41 -7.65 4.98
CA GLU A 10 13.30 -6.95 6.25
C GLU A 10 13.39 -5.45 5.98
N ASP A 11 12.42 -4.71 6.48
CA ASP A 11 12.39 -3.25 6.34
C ASP A 11 11.94 -2.60 7.65
N LYS A 12 12.48 -1.41 7.91
CA LYS A 12 12.03 -0.53 8.99
C LYS A 12 10.99 0.42 8.43
N LEU A 13 9.75 0.17 8.78
CA LEU A 13 8.68 1.11 8.50
C LEU A 13 8.82 2.35 9.40
N PHE A 14 8.10 3.41 9.03
CA PHE A 14 8.02 4.61 9.86
C PHE A 14 7.47 4.27 11.26
N ASP A 15 7.78 5.10 12.25
CA ASP A 15 7.32 4.99 13.63
C ASP A 15 7.87 3.80 14.44
N GLY A 16 9.07 3.33 14.10
CA GLY A 16 9.72 2.26 14.87
C GLY A 16 9.14 0.86 14.66
N VAL A 17 8.31 0.69 13.66
CA VAL A 17 7.79 -0.62 13.24
C VAL A 17 8.76 -1.28 12.29
N ARG A 18 9.03 -2.57 12.52
CA ARG A 18 9.80 -3.42 11.61
C ARG A 18 8.84 -4.41 10.94
N ALA A 19 8.96 -4.56 9.62
CA ALA A 19 8.29 -5.59 8.85
C ALA A 19 9.32 -6.61 8.37
N SER A 20 9.02 -7.90 8.51
CA SER A 20 9.88 -8.98 8.03
C SER A 20 9.03 -10.04 7.34
N ILE A 21 9.48 -10.51 6.18
CA ILE A 21 8.80 -11.55 5.41
C ILE A 21 9.69 -12.79 5.38
N TYR A 22 9.10 -13.94 5.63
CA TYR A 22 9.78 -15.24 5.67
C TYR A 22 9.04 -16.28 4.82
N HIS A 23 9.79 -17.26 4.29
CA HIS A 23 9.19 -18.51 3.85
C HIS A 23 9.05 -19.46 5.04
N THR A 24 7.91 -20.13 5.14
CA THR A 24 7.71 -21.25 6.06
C THR A 24 8.15 -22.56 5.37
N SER A 25 8.31 -23.63 6.17
CA SER A 25 8.60 -24.99 5.67
C SER A 25 7.50 -25.55 4.74
N GLU A 26 6.28 -25.02 4.82
CA GLU A 26 5.12 -25.43 4.03
C GLU A 26 4.93 -24.56 2.77
N SER A 27 5.96 -23.82 2.37
CA SER A 27 5.93 -22.89 1.25
C SER A 27 4.89 -21.76 1.38
N ARG A 28 4.46 -21.47 2.61
CA ARG A 28 3.65 -20.31 2.93
C ARG A 28 4.54 -19.08 3.17
N LEU A 29 3.96 -17.90 3.09
CA LEU A 29 4.61 -16.68 3.54
C LEU A 29 4.17 -16.36 4.98
N LEU A 30 5.11 -15.93 5.78
CA LEU A 30 4.88 -15.36 7.11
C LEU A 30 5.33 -13.91 7.08
N LEU A 31 4.40 -13.01 7.30
CA LEU A 31 4.67 -11.61 7.55
C LEU A 31 4.66 -11.36 9.06
N GLU A 32 5.70 -10.69 9.54
CA GLU A 32 5.84 -10.28 10.93
C GLU A 32 5.95 -8.76 11.01
N LEU A 33 5.15 -8.14 11.88
CA LEU A 33 5.27 -6.73 12.25
C LEU A 33 5.64 -6.63 13.72
N SER A 34 6.76 -5.98 14.00
CA SER A 34 7.30 -5.80 15.35
C SER A 34 7.46 -4.33 15.68
N THR A 35 7.02 -3.97 16.88
CA THR A 35 7.39 -2.74 17.59
C THR A 35 8.33 -3.07 18.74
N GLN A 36 8.69 -2.10 19.58
CA GLN A 36 9.44 -2.37 20.81
C GLN A 36 8.66 -3.21 21.83
N GLU A 37 7.33 -3.14 21.79
CA GLU A 37 6.46 -3.72 22.80
C GLU A 37 5.70 -4.97 22.33
N ARG A 38 5.36 -5.03 21.04
CA ARG A 38 4.46 -6.06 20.48
C ARG A 38 4.96 -6.58 19.14
N THR A 39 4.66 -7.82 18.87
CA THR A 39 4.88 -8.47 17.58
C THR A 39 3.61 -9.18 17.18
N HIS A 40 3.17 -8.94 15.95
CA HIS A 40 2.04 -9.64 15.33
C HIS A 40 2.44 -10.26 14.01
N THR A 41 1.75 -11.35 13.68
CA THR A 41 2.06 -12.15 12.50
C THR A 41 0.83 -12.33 11.61
N MET A 42 1.11 -12.54 10.33
CA MET A 42 0.12 -12.95 9.36
C MET A 42 0.71 -14.05 8.47
N VAL A 43 0.05 -15.18 8.41
CA VAL A 43 0.43 -16.30 7.54
C VAL A 43 -0.46 -16.27 6.30
N ILE A 44 0.16 -16.36 5.14
CA ILE A 44 -0.51 -16.32 3.85
C ILE A 44 -0.26 -17.66 3.16
N ASP A 45 -1.31 -18.28 2.65
CA ASP A 45 -1.20 -19.51 1.89
C ASP A 45 -0.53 -19.28 0.52
N ARG A 46 -0.14 -20.37 -0.13
CA ARG A 46 0.60 -20.32 -1.40
C ARG A 46 -0.22 -19.67 -2.53
N ASP A 47 -1.53 -19.85 -2.51
CA ASP A 47 -2.43 -19.42 -3.57
C ASP A 47 -3.08 -18.05 -3.27
N TRP A 48 -2.68 -17.40 -2.17
CA TRP A 48 -3.21 -16.10 -1.70
C TRP A 48 -4.72 -16.10 -1.45
N GLN A 49 -5.31 -17.28 -1.14
CA GLN A 49 -6.74 -17.43 -0.89
C GLN A 49 -7.08 -17.31 0.59
N GLU A 50 -6.16 -17.72 1.45
CA GLU A 50 -6.35 -17.69 2.90
C GLU A 50 -5.25 -16.90 3.59
N VAL A 51 -5.65 -16.10 4.55
CA VAL A 51 -4.78 -15.30 5.39
C VAL A 51 -5.20 -15.48 6.84
N GLN A 52 -4.26 -15.82 7.70
CA GLN A 52 -4.50 -15.99 9.14
C GLN A 52 -3.59 -15.04 9.92
N SER A 53 -4.14 -14.34 10.91
CA SER A 53 -3.41 -13.44 11.79
C SER A 53 -3.64 -13.80 13.25
N ASP A 54 -2.67 -13.48 14.11
CA ASP A 54 -2.77 -13.57 15.55
C ASP A 54 -3.35 -12.29 16.21
N VAL A 55 -3.73 -11.29 15.41
CA VAL A 55 -4.36 -10.06 15.93
C VAL A 55 -5.80 -10.37 16.35
N LEU A 56 -6.12 -10.18 17.63
CA LEU A 56 -7.42 -10.54 18.21
C LEU A 56 -8.45 -9.40 18.17
N MET A 57 -8.04 -8.19 17.88
CA MET A 57 -8.88 -6.98 17.87
C MET A 57 -9.50 -6.61 19.23
N ASP A 58 -8.84 -6.97 20.31
CA ASP A 58 -9.29 -6.69 21.70
C ASP A 58 -8.85 -5.32 22.18
N ASP A 59 -7.83 -4.74 21.54
CA ASP A 59 -7.23 -3.46 21.89
C ASP A 59 -7.30 -2.49 20.71
N PRO A 60 -7.59 -1.21 20.93
CA PRO A 60 -7.63 -0.22 19.84
C PRO A 60 -6.34 -0.13 19.00
N SER A 61 -5.18 -0.44 19.60
CA SER A 61 -3.89 -0.49 18.86
C SER A 61 -3.81 -1.66 17.89
N ASP A 62 -4.61 -2.71 18.05
CA ASP A 62 -4.64 -3.86 17.16
C ASP A 62 -5.13 -3.48 15.76
N PHE A 63 -5.97 -2.45 15.65
CA PHE A 63 -6.39 -1.91 14.36
C PHE A 63 -5.19 -1.40 13.53
N PHE A 64 -4.19 -0.80 14.20
CA PHE A 64 -2.97 -0.39 13.53
C PHE A 64 -2.23 -1.60 12.93
N PHE A 65 -2.06 -2.68 13.71
CA PHE A 65 -1.35 -3.87 13.25
C PHE A 65 -2.08 -4.56 12.10
N ILE A 66 -3.38 -4.85 12.24
CA ILE A 66 -4.14 -5.53 11.20
C ILE A 66 -4.19 -4.71 9.91
N ASN A 67 -4.36 -3.40 10.01
CA ASN A 67 -4.36 -2.51 8.84
C ASN A 67 -3.01 -2.55 8.09
N ARG A 68 -1.88 -2.51 8.82
CA ARG A 68 -0.54 -2.58 8.23
C ARG A 68 -0.24 -3.95 7.64
N LEU A 69 -0.60 -5.03 8.34
CA LEU A 69 -0.45 -6.40 7.85
C LEU A 69 -1.20 -6.60 6.52
N VAL A 70 -2.48 -6.23 6.49
CA VAL A 70 -3.31 -6.34 5.28
C VAL A 70 -2.76 -5.48 4.14
N MET A 71 -2.33 -4.26 4.44
CA MET A 71 -1.75 -3.34 3.45
C MET A 71 -0.49 -3.91 2.78
N ILE A 72 0.40 -4.53 3.57
CA ILE A 72 1.64 -5.14 3.05
C ILE A 72 1.32 -6.40 2.25
N VAL A 73 0.49 -7.30 2.81
CA VAL A 73 0.07 -8.54 2.15
C VAL A 73 -0.61 -8.24 0.81
N TYR A 74 -1.52 -7.27 0.80
CA TYR A 74 -2.19 -6.85 -0.43
C TYR A 74 -1.17 -6.36 -1.48
N GLY A 75 -0.21 -5.52 -1.08
CA GLY A 75 0.83 -5.02 -1.99
C GLY A 75 1.67 -6.11 -2.63
N VAL A 76 1.93 -7.21 -1.91
CA VAL A 76 2.66 -8.37 -2.46
C VAL A 76 1.74 -9.25 -3.31
N ALA A 77 0.50 -9.48 -2.87
CA ALA A 77 -0.46 -10.35 -3.55
C ALA A 77 -0.86 -9.85 -4.95
N ILE A 78 -0.88 -8.53 -5.15
CA ILE A 78 -1.26 -7.93 -6.44
C ILE A 78 -0.15 -7.95 -7.49
N ALA A 79 1.11 -8.13 -7.09
CA ALA A 79 2.25 -8.04 -8.01
C ALA A 79 2.20 -9.05 -9.20
N PRO A 80 1.80 -10.32 -9.01
CA PRO A 80 1.63 -11.26 -10.12
C PRO A 80 0.53 -10.88 -11.13
N HIS A 81 -0.35 -9.94 -10.76
CA HIS A 81 -1.46 -9.45 -11.60
C HIS A 81 -1.12 -8.15 -12.34
N HIS A 82 0.17 -7.86 -12.53
CA HIS A 82 0.69 -6.64 -13.16
C HIS A 82 0.25 -5.36 -12.44
N MET A 83 0.11 -5.45 -11.12
CA MET A 83 -0.25 -4.33 -10.26
C MET A 83 0.89 -3.97 -9.30
N LEU A 84 1.01 -2.69 -8.99
CA LEU A 84 2.01 -2.17 -8.08
C LEU A 84 1.40 -1.10 -7.18
N LYS A 85 1.54 -1.28 -5.88
CA LYS A 85 1.24 -0.23 -4.90
C LYS A 85 2.42 0.73 -4.83
N ILE A 86 2.17 2.03 -4.93
CA ILE A 86 3.20 3.07 -4.93
C ILE A 86 2.88 4.17 -3.92
N HIS A 87 3.92 4.90 -3.48
CA HIS A 87 3.74 6.05 -2.60
C HIS A 87 3.61 7.34 -3.42
N ALA A 88 2.37 7.78 -3.66
CA ALA A 88 2.06 8.93 -4.51
C ALA A 88 0.81 9.68 -4.06
N SER A 89 0.72 10.97 -4.43
CA SER A 89 -0.54 11.70 -4.41
C SER A 89 -1.06 11.83 -5.84
N VAL A 90 -2.32 11.48 -6.08
CA VAL A 90 -2.90 11.37 -7.42
C VAL A 90 -4.02 12.36 -7.62
N THR A 91 -3.85 13.24 -8.60
CA THR A 91 -4.91 14.15 -9.09
C THR A 91 -5.45 13.61 -10.40
N GLU A 92 -6.77 13.55 -10.50
CA GLU A 92 -7.50 13.10 -11.68
C GLU A 92 -8.26 14.28 -12.30
N LEU A 93 -8.24 14.35 -13.62
CA LEU A 93 -9.01 15.29 -14.45
C LEU A 93 -9.49 14.56 -15.70
N GLU A 94 -10.81 14.48 -15.91
CA GLU A 94 -11.44 13.91 -17.11
C GLU A 94 -10.90 12.53 -17.49
N GLY A 95 -10.75 11.65 -16.49
CA GLY A 95 -10.25 10.28 -16.68
C GLY A 95 -8.73 10.15 -16.84
N ASN A 96 -7.98 11.25 -16.77
CA ASN A 96 -6.53 11.30 -16.82
C ASN A 96 -5.93 11.59 -15.45
N ALA A 97 -4.80 11.00 -15.12
CA ALA A 97 -4.17 11.14 -13.82
C ALA A 97 -2.73 11.64 -13.88
N LEU A 98 -2.42 12.55 -12.97
CA LEU A 98 -1.06 12.98 -12.64
C LEU A 98 -0.70 12.41 -11.27
N LEU A 99 0.43 11.72 -11.21
CA LEU A 99 0.95 11.11 -9.99
C LEU A 99 2.16 11.89 -9.49
N PHE A 100 2.03 12.49 -8.33
CA PHE A 100 3.13 13.20 -7.68
C PHE A 100 3.90 12.23 -6.80
N LEU A 101 5.16 11.96 -7.17
CA LEU A 101 6.07 11.04 -6.51
C LEU A 101 7.07 11.79 -5.61
N GLY A 102 7.74 11.07 -4.75
CA GLY A 102 8.80 11.59 -3.88
C GLY A 102 8.71 11.04 -2.46
N THR A 103 9.74 11.27 -1.66
CA THR A 103 9.78 10.87 -0.25
C THR A 103 8.74 11.61 0.59
N SER A 104 8.51 11.15 1.83
CA SER A 104 7.61 11.86 2.75
C SER A 104 8.09 13.31 2.94
N GLY A 105 7.16 14.26 2.96
CA GLY A 105 7.46 15.68 3.16
C GLY A 105 7.90 16.46 1.92
N THR A 106 8.04 15.85 0.74
CA THR A 106 8.45 16.56 -0.51
C THR A 106 7.37 17.47 -1.11
N GLY A 107 6.16 17.46 -0.57
CA GLY A 107 5.08 18.32 -1.04
C GLY A 107 4.11 17.68 -2.02
N LYS A 108 4.10 16.36 -2.19
CA LYS A 108 3.16 15.63 -3.07
C LYS A 108 1.70 16.06 -2.87
N SER A 109 1.20 15.93 -1.65
CA SER A 109 -0.19 16.30 -1.32
C SER A 109 -0.43 17.82 -1.45
N THR A 110 0.61 18.64 -1.25
CA THR A 110 0.53 20.09 -1.50
C THR A 110 0.35 20.37 -2.99
N HIS A 111 1.12 19.72 -3.86
CA HIS A 111 1.00 19.84 -5.31
C HIS A 111 -0.38 19.42 -5.80
N SER A 112 -0.83 18.22 -5.38
CA SER A 112 -2.18 17.74 -5.68
C SER A 112 -3.28 18.70 -5.21
N ARG A 113 -3.13 19.31 -4.02
CA ARG A 113 -4.06 20.31 -3.51
C ARG A 113 -4.07 21.59 -4.34
N LEU A 114 -2.92 22.06 -4.84
CA LEU A 114 -2.84 23.24 -5.72
C LEU A 114 -3.52 22.97 -7.06
N TRP A 115 -3.33 21.79 -7.65
CA TRP A 115 -4.05 21.38 -8.85
C TRP A 115 -5.56 21.47 -8.65
N ARG A 116 -6.09 20.85 -7.60
CA ARG A 116 -7.53 20.89 -7.27
C ARG A 116 -8.06 22.30 -6.99
N LYS A 117 -7.19 23.19 -6.53
CA LYS A 117 -7.56 24.58 -6.26
C LYS A 117 -7.62 25.44 -7.51
N PHE A 118 -6.71 25.23 -8.45
CA PHE A 118 -6.50 26.14 -9.58
C PHE A 118 -6.89 25.56 -10.94
N VAL A 119 -7.09 24.25 -11.04
CA VAL A 119 -7.53 23.60 -12.28
C VAL A 119 -8.99 23.14 -12.10
N PRO A 120 -9.94 23.79 -12.80
CA PRO A 120 -11.34 23.41 -12.71
C PRO A 120 -11.57 21.95 -13.09
N GLY A 121 -12.37 21.23 -12.31
CA GLY A 121 -12.66 19.80 -12.52
C GLY A 121 -11.64 18.83 -11.97
N ALA A 122 -10.45 19.28 -11.58
CA ALA A 122 -9.46 18.39 -10.98
C ALA A 122 -9.91 17.86 -9.61
N THR A 123 -9.80 16.56 -9.42
CA THR A 123 -10.21 15.85 -8.19
C THR A 123 -9.09 15.01 -7.62
N LEU A 124 -9.13 14.70 -6.32
CA LEU A 124 -8.22 13.75 -5.69
C LEU A 124 -8.70 12.32 -5.98
N LEU A 125 -7.81 11.48 -6.50
CA LEU A 125 -8.08 10.06 -6.69
C LEU A 125 -7.61 9.23 -5.49
N ASN A 126 -6.39 9.47 -5.04
CA ASN A 126 -5.82 8.89 -3.83
C ASN A 126 -4.67 9.77 -3.31
N ASP A 127 -4.43 9.75 -2.00
CA ASP A 127 -3.34 10.49 -1.37
C ASP A 127 -2.59 9.55 -0.44
N ASP A 128 -1.63 8.81 -0.95
CA ASP A 128 -0.63 7.99 -0.25
C ASP A 128 -0.27 6.68 -0.96
N GLU A 129 -1.23 5.76 -1.16
CA GLU A 129 -0.97 4.36 -1.53
C GLU A 129 -1.76 3.90 -2.77
N PRO A 130 -1.83 4.68 -3.86
CA PRO A 130 -2.56 4.29 -5.06
C PRO A 130 -1.97 3.01 -5.68
N ILE A 131 -2.80 2.34 -6.48
CA ILE A 131 -2.41 1.13 -7.18
C ILE A 131 -2.29 1.42 -8.67
N LEU A 132 -1.13 1.14 -9.24
CA LEU A 132 -0.93 1.09 -10.69
C LEU A 132 -1.27 -0.31 -11.21
N ARG A 133 -1.81 -0.37 -12.40
CA ARG A 133 -1.99 -1.61 -13.15
C ARG A 133 -1.60 -1.40 -14.61
N ILE A 134 -0.82 -2.34 -15.14
CA ILE A 134 -0.59 -2.46 -16.58
C ILE A 134 -1.71 -3.34 -17.12
N MET A 135 -2.52 -2.77 -18.01
CA MET A 135 -3.64 -3.43 -18.66
C MET A 135 -3.15 -4.33 -19.81
N GLU A 136 -4.00 -5.22 -20.31
CA GLU A 136 -3.65 -6.17 -21.40
C GLU A 136 -3.25 -5.47 -22.71
N ASP A 137 -3.82 -4.29 -22.97
CA ASP A 137 -3.49 -3.44 -24.13
C ASP A 137 -2.23 -2.58 -23.93
N GLY A 138 -1.56 -2.71 -22.77
CA GLY A 138 -0.38 -1.92 -22.40
C GLY A 138 -0.69 -0.56 -21.77
N GLU A 139 -1.96 -0.16 -21.67
CA GLU A 139 -2.35 1.05 -20.95
C GLU A 139 -1.96 0.94 -19.47
N VAL A 140 -1.47 2.01 -18.88
CA VAL A 140 -1.25 2.09 -17.44
C VAL A 140 -2.39 2.88 -16.79
N ARG A 141 -3.09 2.25 -15.86
CA ARG A 141 -4.13 2.88 -15.06
C ARG A 141 -3.74 2.98 -13.61
N VAL A 142 -4.20 4.03 -12.95
CA VAL A 142 -4.11 4.18 -11.49
C VAL A 142 -5.49 4.03 -10.87
N PHE A 143 -5.52 3.33 -9.74
CA PHE A 143 -6.75 3.04 -8.98
C PHE A 143 -6.66 3.65 -7.59
N GLY A 144 -7.78 4.13 -7.10
CA GLY A 144 -7.97 4.41 -5.68
C GLY A 144 -7.95 3.11 -4.86
N CYS A 145 -7.66 3.23 -3.57
CA CYS A 145 -7.58 2.09 -2.66
C CYS A 145 -8.09 2.47 -1.27
N PRO A 146 -8.25 1.49 -0.35
CA PRO A 146 -8.70 1.74 1.02
C PRO A 146 -7.69 2.47 1.91
N TRP A 147 -6.47 2.68 1.44
CA TRP A 147 -5.43 3.38 2.21
C TRP A 147 -5.22 4.78 1.65
N SER A 148 -5.18 5.75 2.56
CA SER A 148 -4.96 7.15 2.25
C SER A 148 -4.13 7.79 3.35
N GLY A 149 -3.36 8.81 3.00
CA GLY A 149 -2.54 9.56 3.94
C GLY A 149 -3.35 10.58 4.76
N SER A 150 -2.79 11.77 4.93
CA SER A 150 -3.40 12.84 5.73
C SER A 150 -4.71 13.38 5.15
N THR A 151 -4.94 13.21 3.86
CA THR A 151 -6.19 13.59 3.20
C THR A 151 -7.04 12.34 2.95
N PRO A 152 -8.10 12.08 3.72
CA PRO A 152 -8.97 10.93 3.51
C PRO A 152 -9.55 10.91 2.10
N CYS A 153 -9.25 9.85 1.35
CA CYS A 153 -9.73 9.67 -0.01
C CYS A 153 -9.80 8.17 -0.36
N TYR A 154 -11.00 7.61 -0.32
CA TYR A 154 -11.27 6.17 -0.48
C TYR A 154 -12.17 5.92 -1.71
N ARG A 155 -11.79 6.49 -2.85
CA ARG A 155 -12.58 6.41 -4.07
C ARG A 155 -12.40 5.05 -4.76
N ASN A 156 -13.48 4.37 -5.07
CA ASN A 156 -13.49 3.25 -6.01
C ASN A 156 -13.57 3.79 -7.44
N ALA A 157 -12.44 4.30 -7.92
CA ALA A 157 -12.32 4.93 -9.23
C ALA A 157 -10.94 4.66 -9.83
N SER A 158 -10.81 4.82 -11.14
CA SER A 158 -9.54 4.69 -11.86
C SER A 158 -9.40 5.76 -12.93
N ALA A 159 -8.17 6.06 -13.30
CA ALA A 159 -7.84 6.99 -14.38
C ALA A 159 -6.62 6.50 -15.18
N HIS A 160 -6.50 6.95 -16.42
CA HIS A 160 -5.32 6.72 -17.24
C HIS A 160 -4.11 7.50 -16.67
N VAL A 161 -2.96 6.87 -16.57
CA VAL A 161 -1.73 7.52 -16.11
C VAL A 161 -1.13 8.35 -17.25
N THR A 162 -1.25 9.66 -17.14
CA THR A 162 -0.72 10.59 -18.14
C THR A 162 0.73 10.97 -17.82
N ALA A 163 1.05 11.20 -16.56
CA ALA A 163 2.40 11.56 -16.17
C ALA A 163 2.73 11.17 -14.72
N LEU A 164 4.01 10.87 -14.51
CA LEU A 164 4.65 10.75 -13.21
C LEU A 164 5.49 12.01 -13.00
N VAL A 165 5.24 12.72 -11.92
CA VAL A 165 5.90 13.98 -11.55
C VAL A 165 6.76 13.75 -10.32
N HIS A 166 8.04 14.01 -10.45
CA HIS A 166 9.02 13.85 -9.36
C HIS A 166 9.66 15.20 -9.02
#